data_1ba3a5f2a21db4976e127e396111b195
#
_entry.id   1ba3a5f2a21db4976e127e396111b195
#
_cell.length_a   1.000
_cell.length_b   1.000
_cell.length_c   1.000
_cell.angle_alpha   90.00
_cell.angle_beta   90.00
_cell.angle_gamma   90.00
#
_symmetry.space_group_name_H-M   'P 1'
#
loop_
_entity.id
_entity.type
_entity.pdbx_description
1 polymer ?
#
loop_
_entity_poly.entity_id
_entity_poly.type
_entity_poly.pdbx_seq_one_letter_code
_entity_poly.pdbx_strand_id
1 'polypeptide(L)'
;MLLAVVLLWSGNFTAMRYAIGSFHPIAFSAVRFGLGAALYALVVLWREGSLRIARRDVGAVLLLSGVGIFANQVAVIYAVQKAGAANIGMLMASAPIIAALLARRLGHERIGARHDMGIAVAATGALLVLYGGGGVGSAPLIGWILGLATAATWASYSVLLRPLMARYSAERLSAAVLLTGSAMLIPVSLPQLAEQDWGRPSGNAWLALGYSLVFSLLVTNVLWFDAIHSVGAARATVFLYLEPFCVAVIAMVVLGEHVSAAEWVGGVVILAGVLVARRGE
;
A
#
# COMPACT_ATOMS: atom_id res chain seq x y z
N MET A 1 16.07 11.12 -3.26
CA MET A 1 14.61 11.15 -3.53
C MET A 1 13.96 9.77 -3.33
N LEU A 2 14.30 8.71 -4.10
CA LEU A 2 13.66 7.38 -3.98
C LEU A 2 13.79 6.73 -2.60
N LEU A 3 14.95 6.82 -1.95
CA LEU A 3 15.11 6.33 -0.59
C LEU A 3 14.20 7.07 0.41
N ALA A 4 14.00 8.38 0.24
CA ALA A 4 13.07 9.15 1.08
C ALA A 4 11.63 8.65 0.86
N VAL A 5 11.22 8.36 -0.37
CA VAL A 5 9.91 7.76 -0.67
C VAL A 5 9.71 6.45 0.09
N VAL A 6 10.69 5.54 0.01
CA VAL A 6 10.63 4.25 0.71
C VAL A 6 10.51 4.45 2.22
N LEU A 7 11.33 5.31 2.82
CA LEU A 7 11.29 5.56 4.26
C LEU A 7 9.97 6.20 4.70
N LEU A 8 9.44 7.14 3.92
CA LEU A 8 8.16 7.79 4.23
C LEU A 8 6.97 6.81 4.12
N TRP A 9 6.95 5.93 3.11
CA TRP A 9 5.92 4.89 3.02
C TRP A 9 6.07 3.83 4.10
N SER A 10 7.30 3.38 4.37
CA SER A 10 7.56 2.42 5.45
C SER A 10 7.13 2.94 6.82
N GLY A 11 7.44 4.19 7.13
CA GLY A 11 7.02 4.83 8.38
C GLY A 11 5.50 4.94 8.52
N ASN A 12 4.77 4.94 7.41
CA ASN A 12 3.32 5.00 7.44
C ASN A 12 2.65 3.78 8.12
N PHE A 13 3.20 2.58 7.93
CA PHE A 13 2.67 1.38 8.60
C PHE A 13 2.78 1.52 10.13
N THR A 14 3.91 2.02 10.59
CA THR A 14 4.16 2.32 12.01
C THR A 14 3.25 3.44 12.52
N ALA A 15 3.10 4.53 11.78
CA ALA A 15 2.20 5.64 12.12
C ALA A 15 0.73 5.17 12.20
N MET A 16 0.28 4.36 11.25
CA MET A 16 -1.06 3.75 11.28
C MET A 16 -1.23 2.87 12.52
N ARG A 17 -0.28 1.98 12.80
CA ARG A 17 -0.34 1.09 13.96
C ARG A 17 -0.43 1.85 15.28
N TYR A 18 0.32 2.94 15.40
CA TYR A 18 0.29 3.82 16.58
C TYR A 18 -1.07 4.54 16.68
N ALA A 19 -1.52 5.15 15.58
CA ALA A 19 -2.73 5.97 15.56
C ALA A 19 -4.00 5.18 15.90
N ILE A 20 -4.13 3.94 15.40
CA ILE A 20 -5.31 3.08 15.68
C ILE A 20 -5.40 2.59 17.13
N GLY A 21 -4.42 2.89 17.97
CA GLY A 21 -4.53 2.77 19.44
C GLY A 21 -5.48 3.79 20.06
N SER A 22 -5.76 4.91 19.35
CA SER A 22 -6.59 6.02 19.86
C SER A 22 -7.70 6.41 18.88
N PHE A 23 -7.52 6.20 17.59
CA PHE A 23 -8.55 6.42 16.56
C PHE A 23 -9.24 5.12 16.18
N HIS A 24 -10.53 5.19 15.87
CA HIS A 24 -11.21 4.11 15.17
C HIS A 24 -10.57 3.90 13.78
N PRO A 25 -10.27 2.66 13.36
CA PRO A 25 -9.46 2.38 12.16
C PRO A 25 -10.00 3.03 10.89
N ILE A 26 -11.29 2.88 10.61
CA ILE A 26 -11.88 3.44 9.38
C ILE A 26 -12.05 4.95 9.49
N ALA A 27 -12.34 5.51 10.68
CA ALA A 27 -12.37 6.96 10.90
C ALA A 27 -11.00 7.59 10.60
N PHE A 28 -9.92 7.00 11.10
CA PHE A 28 -8.55 7.41 10.77
C PHE A 28 -8.30 7.41 9.25
N SER A 29 -8.65 6.31 8.57
CA SER A 29 -8.47 6.20 7.11
C SER A 29 -9.31 7.22 6.35
N ALA A 30 -10.56 7.47 6.76
CA ALA A 30 -11.45 8.43 6.11
C ALA A 30 -10.93 9.87 6.22
N VAL A 31 -10.49 10.28 7.40
CA VAL A 31 -9.90 11.63 7.60
C VAL A 31 -8.61 11.77 6.79
N ARG A 32 -7.72 10.77 6.88
CA ARG A 32 -6.45 10.76 6.16
C ARG A 32 -6.65 10.87 4.65
N PHE A 33 -7.50 10.00 4.08
CA PHE A 33 -7.73 9.97 2.63
C PHE A 33 -8.63 11.12 2.16
N GLY A 34 -9.64 11.50 2.92
CA GLY A 34 -10.51 12.62 2.57
C GLY A 34 -9.74 13.93 2.44
N LEU A 35 -9.00 14.31 3.49
CA LEU A 35 -8.18 15.52 3.48
C LEU A 35 -6.98 15.38 2.53
N GLY A 36 -6.29 14.23 2.56
CA GLY A 36 -5.11 14.00 1.72
C GLY A 36 -5.43 13.98 0.24
N ALA A 37 -6.53 13.36 -0.18
CA ALA A 37 -7.00 13.37 -1.57
C ALA A 37 -7.38 14.77 -2.04
N ALA A 38 -8.06 15.56 -1.20
CA ALA A 38 -8.41 16.94 -1.51
C ALA A 38 -7.16 17.80 -1.70
N LEU A 39 -6.19 17.72 -0.78
CA LEU A 39 -4.92 18.45 -0.88
C LEU A 39 -4.11 18.01 -2.11
N TYR A 40 -4.02 16.71 -2.37
CA TYR A 40 -3.31 16.20 -3.53
C TYR A 40 -3.98 16.64 -4.84
N ALA A 41 -5.30 16.61 -4.90
CA ALA A 41 -6.06 17.11 -6.06
C ALA A 41 -5.79 18.61 -6.31
N LEU A 42 -5.69 19.43 -5.25
CA LEU A 42 -5.31 20.84 -5.38
C LEU A 42 -3.90 21.00 -5.96
N VAL A 43 -2.93 20.19 -5.50
CA VAL A 43 -1.57 20.18 -6.05
C VAL A 43 -1.57 19.83 -7.53
N VAL A 44 -2.30 18.76 -7.92
CA VAL A 44 -2.39 18.35 -9.32
C VAL A 44 -3.11 19.41 -10.17
N LEU A 45 -4.18 19.99 -9.63
CA LEU A 45 -4.89 21.08 -10.32
C LEU A 45 -3.99 22.28 -10.54
N TRP A 46 -3.15 22.64 -9.56
CA TRP A 46 -2.17 23.72 -9.69
C TRP A 46 -1.06 23.40 -10.71
N ARG A 47 -0.57 22.14 -10.74
CA ARG A 47 0.52 21.72 -11.67
C ARG A 47 0.03 21.49 -13.11
N GLU A 48 -1.15 20.91 -13.28
CA GLU A 48 -1.66 20.44 -14.58
C GLU A 48 -2.88 21.22 -15.10
N GLY A 49 -3.49 22.06 -14.27
CA GLY A 49 -4.65 22.87 -14.63
C GLY A 49 -5.97 22.08 -14.80
N SER A 50 -5.97 20.77 -14.67
CA SER A 50 -7.17 19.94 -14.91
C SER A 50 -7.14 18.59 -14.17
N LEU A 51 -8.32 18.21 -13.64
CA LEU A 51 -8.57 16.86 -13.09
C LEU A 51 -9.57 16.07 -13.95
N ARG A 52 -9.87 16.54 -15.17
CA ARG A 52 -10.93 15.97 -16.00
C ARG A 52 -10.58 14.56 -16.47
N ILE A 53 -11.52 13.62 -16.24
CA ILE A 53 -11.51 12.26 -16.77
C ILE A 53 -12.64 12.13 -17.80
N ALA A 54 -12.37 11.54 -18.95
CA ALA A 54 -13.36 11.33 -19.99
C ALA A 54 -14.49 10.39 -19.51
N ARG A 55 -15.72 10.67 -19.89
CA ARG A 55 -16.90 9.88 -19.44
C ARG A 55 -16.75 8.38 -19.67
N ARG A 56 -16.12 7.98 -20.79
CA ARG A 56 -15.86 6.57 -21.12
C ARG A 56 -14.93 5.86 -20.12
N ASP A 57 -14.07 6.61 -19.40
CA ASP A 57 -13.07 6.07 -18.47
C ASP A 57 -13.54 6.12 -17.01
N VAL A 58 -14.68 6.75 -16.72
CA VAL A 58 -15.22 6.87 -15.36
C VAL A 58 -15.45 5.50 -14.71
N GLY A 59 -16.00 4.52 -15.45
CA GLY A 59 -16.19 3.17 -14.90
C GLY A 59 -14.89 2.49 -14.51
N ALA A 60 -13.83 2.67 -15.29
CA ALA A 60 -12.49 2.15 -14.96
C ALA A 60 -11.89 2.86 -13.73
N VAL A 61 -12.04 4.19 -13.63
CA VAL A 61 -11.61 4.94 -12.44
C VAL A 61 -12.38 4.51 -11.21
N LEU A 62 -13.70 4.29 -11.29
CA LEU A 62 -14.52 3.78 -10.18
C LEU A 62 -14.02 2.40 -9.71
N LEU A 63 -13.73 1.48 -10.65
CA LEU A 63 -13.18 0.17 -10.33
C LEU A 63 -11.82 0.29 -9.63
N LEU A 64 -10.92 1.09 -10.18
CA LEU A 64 -9.59 1.35 -9.59
C LEU A 64 -9.69 1.94 -8.20
N SER A 65 -10.61 2.87 -8.00
CA SER A 65 -10.87 3.51 -6.70
C SER A 65 -11.44 2.51 -5.69
N GLY A 66 -12.37 1.67 -6.12
CA GLY A 66 -12.97 0.62 -5.29
C GLY A 66 -11.95 -0.43 -4.86
N VAL A 67 -11.07 -0.86 -5.76
CA VAL A 67 -10.06 -1.89 -5.46
C VAL A 67 -8.82 -1.29 -4.78
N GLY A 68 -8.25 -0.25 -5.40
CA GLY A 68 -6.92 0.27 -5.01
C GLY A 68 -6.94 1.21 -3.81
N ILE A 69 -8.06 1.87 -3.55
CA ILE A 69 -8.19 2.76 -2.39
C ILE A 69 -9.18 2.19 -1.38
N PHE A 70 -10.46 2.04 -1.72
CA PHE A 70 -11.46 1.63 -0.76
C PHE A 70 -11.18 0.25 -0.15
N ALA A 71 -11.15 -0.81 -0.95
CA ALA A 71 -10.94 -2.17 -0.44
C ALA A 71 -9.53 -2.34 0.15
N ASN A 72 -8.51 -1.74 -0.47
CA ASN A 72 -7.14 -1.76 0.02
C ASN A 72 -7.03 -1.11 1.40
N GLN A 73 -7.61 0.08 1.60
CA GLN A 73 -7.54 0.79 2.88
C GLN A 73 -8.30 0.08 3.99
N VAL A 74 -9.48 -0.48 3.69
CA VAL A 74 -10.19 -1.32 4.66
C VAL A 74 -9.35 -2.55 5.03
N ALA A 75 -8.74 -3.21 4.06
CA ALA A 75 -7.91 -4.38 4.30
C ALA A 75 -6.67 -4.03 5.13
N VAL A 76 -5.87 -3.03 4.71
CA VAL A 76 -4.59 -2.71 5.35
C VAL A 76 -4.75 -2.21 6.78
N ILE A 77 -5.75 -1.36 7.04
CA ILE A 77 -5.89 -0.77 8.38
C ILE A 77 -6.24 -1.85 9.43
N TYR A 78 -7.13 -2.78 9.08
CA TYR A 78 -7.47 -3.90 9.95
C TYR A 78 -6.38 -4.98 9.97
N ALA A 79 -5.65 -5.20 8.87
CA ALA A 79 -4.50 -6.09 8.85
C ALA A 79 -3.43 -5.62 9.83
N VAL A 80 -3.04 -4.34 9.75
CA VAL A 80 -2.06 -3.72 10.66
C VAL A 80 -2.54 -3.75 12.11
N GLN A 81 -3.83 -3.51 12.36
CA GLN A 81 -4.42 -3.60 13.69
C GLN A 81 -4.28 -5.01 14.30
N LYS A 82 -4.50 -6.05 13.49
CA LYS A 82 -4.60 -7.43 13.96
C LYS A 82 -3.28 -8.21 13.90
N ALA A 83 -2.43 -7.93 12.94
CA ALA A 83 -1.20 -8.69 12.71
C ALA A 83 0.10 -7.86 12.86
N GLY A 84 -0.01 -6.56 13.15
CA GLY A 84 1.14 -5.67 13.31
C GLY A 84 1.66 -5.05 12.02
N ALA A 85 2.43 -3.97 12.17
CA ALA A 85 2.94 -3.19 11.05
C ALA A 85 4.05 -3.94 10.29
N ALA A 86 5.00 -4.55 11.02
CA ALA A 86 6.12 -5.30 10.44
C ALA A 86 5.65 -6.46 9.56
N ASN A 87 4.72 -7.28 10.07
CA ASN A 87 4.19 -8.44 9.37
C ASN A 87 3.49 -8.06 8.06
N ILE A 88 2.66 -7.03 8.10
CA ILE A 88 1.93 -6.58 6.92
C ILE A 88 2.87 -5.93 5.91
N GLY A 89 3.85 -5.15 6.36
CA GLY A 89 4.92 -4.64 5.51
C GLY A 89 5.68 -5.74 4.77
N MET A 90 6.05 -6.82 5.46
CA MET A 90 6.71 -7.97 4.84
C MET A 90 5.81 -8.71 3.84
N LEU A 91 4.51 -8.89 4.15
CA LEU A 91 3.55 -9.50 3.22
C LEU A 91 3.36 -8.68 1.94
N MET A 92 3.47 -7.36 2.02
CA MET A 92 3.40 -6.49 0.84
C MET A 92 4.50 -6.78 -0.18
N ALA A 93 5.63 -7.36 0.21
CA ALA A 93 6.66 -7.83 -0.72
C ALA A 93 6.15 -8.91 -1.71
N SER A 94 5.01 -9.56 -1.42
CA SER A 94 4.35 -10.51 -2.34
C SER A 94 3.54 -9.82 -3.46
N ALA A 95 3.24 -8.53 -3.36
CA ALA A 95 2.41 -7.81 -4.33
C ALA A 95 2.93 -7.88 -5.77
N PRO A 96 4.25 -7.76 -6.08
CA PRO A 96 4.75 -7.90 -7.44
C PRO A 96 4.43 -9.24 -8.08
N ILE A 97 4.44 -10.33 -7.29
CA ILE A 97 4.14 -11.68 -7.76
C ILE A 97 2.66 -11.80 -8.11
N ILE A 98 1.79 -11.27 -7.24
CA ILE A 98 0.35 -11.25 -7.50
C ILE A 98 0.05 -10.39 -8.75
N ALA A 99 0.77 -9.26 -8.92
CA ALA A 99 0.65 -8.42 -10.09
C ALA A 99 1.02 -9.16 -11.39
N ALA A 100 2.12 -9.91 -11.36
CA ALA A 100 2.57 -10.70 -12.50
C ALA A 100 1.58 -11.83 -12.85
N LEU A 101 1.06 -12.56 -11.86
CA LEU A 101 0.02 -13.57 -12.07
C LEU A 101 -1.24 -12.98 -12.71
N LEU A 102 -1.65 -11.80 -12.26
CA LEU A 102 -2.81 -11.10 -12.81
C LEU A 102 -2.54 -10.63 -14.25
N ALA A 103 -1.37 -10.04 -14.51
CA ALA A 103 -0.96 -9.60 -15.84
C ALA A 103 -0.95 -10.78 -16.85
N ARG A 104 -0.47 -11.96 -16.41
CA ARG A 104 -0.55 -13.20 -17.20
C ARG A 104 -1.99 -13.58 -17.54
N ARG A 105 -2.87 -13.60 -16.52
CA ARG A 105 -4.30 -13.96 -16.74
C ARG A 105 -5.02 -13.02 -17.70
N LEU A 106 -4.63 -11.74 -17.69
CA LEU A 106 -5.17 -10.73 -18.61
C LEU A 106 -4.52 -10.75 -19.99
N GLY A 107 -3.59 -11.67 -20.26
CA GLY A 107 -2.91 -11.79 -21.54
C GLY A 107 -1.89 -10.69 -21.84
N HIS A 108 -1.52 -9.90 -20.84
CA HIS A 108 -0.57 -8.80 -21.01
C HIS A 108 0.90 -9.27 -21.07
N GLU A 109 1.22 -10.46 -20.56
CA GLU A 109 2.57 -10.99 -20.49
C GLU A 109 2.60 -12.50 -20.71
N ARG A 110 3.60 -13.00 -21.46
CA ARG A 110 3.91 -14.43 -21.59
C ARG A 110 4.96 -14.79 -20.53
N ILE A 111 4.58 -15.66 -19.61
CA ILE A 111 5.39 -16.02 -18.45
C ILE A 111 6.03 -17.37 -18.64
N GLY A 112 7.37 -17.45 -18.49
CA GLY A 112 8.15 -18.70 -18.61
C GLY A 112 8.33 -19.43 -17.26
N ALA A 113 8.93 -20.63 -17.31
CA ALA A 113 9.16 -21.49 -16.13
C ALA A 113 9.96 -20.82 -15.00
N ARG A 114 10.87 -19.90 -15.31
CA ARG A 114 11.63 -19.13 -14.31
C ARG A 114 10.71 -18.24 -13.47
N HIS A 115 9.69 -17.66 -14.10
CA HIS A 115 8.71 -16.85 -13.38
C HIS A 115 7.87 -17.70 -12.43
N ASP A 116 7.41 -18.88 -12.90
CA ASP A 116 6.66 -19.81 -12.05
C ASP A 116 7.51 -20.29 -10.84
N MET A 117 8.82 -20.51 -11.06
CA MET A 117 9.77 -20.81 -9.97
C MET A 117 9.90 -19.63 -8.98
N GLY A 118 10.01 -18.40 -9.49
CA GLY A 118 10.05 -17.20 -8.64
C GLY A 118 8.79 -17.06 -7.78
N ILE A 119 7.61 -17.36 -8.33
CA ILE A 119 6.34 -17.40 -7.60
C ILE A 119 6.39 -18.43 -6.46
N ALA A 120 6.84 -19.66 -6.75
CA ALA A 120 6.93 -20.72 -5.74
C ALA A 120 7.89 -20.33 -4.59
N VAL A 121 9.05 -19.77 -4.92
CA VAL A 121 10.03 -19.27 -3.92
C VAL A 121 9.41 -18.20 -3.04
N ALA A 122 8.74 -17.21 -3.62
CA ALA A 122 8.15 -16.13 -2.83
C ALA A 122 6.92 -16.59 -2.02
N ALA A 123 6.14 -17.53 -2.51
CA ALA A 123 5.07 -18.16 -1.71
C ALA A 123 5.65 -18.87 -0.48
N THR A 124 6.79 -19.56 -0.62
CA THR A 124 7.51 -20.15 0.52
C THR A 124 7.96 -19.07 1.52
N GLY A 125 8.48 -17.95 1.04
CA GLY A 125 8.85 -16.81 1.90
C GLY A 125 7.66 -16.22 2.63
N ALA A 126 6.50 -16.08 1.98
CA ALA A 126 5.27 -15.60 2.63
C ALA A 126 4.79 -16.56 3.73
N LEU A 127 4.91 -17.86 3.52
CA LEU A 127 4.64 -18.87 4.56
C LEU A 127 5.60 -18.75 5.74
N LEU A 128 6.90 -18.51 5.50
CA LEU A 128 7.88 -18.29 6.57
C LEU A 128 7.56 -17.03 7.38
N VAL A 129 7.14 -15.91 6.75
CA VAL A 129 6.66 -14.73 7.48
C VAL A 129 5.43 -15.08 8.32
N LEU A 130 4.47 -15.80 7.76
CA LEU A 130 3.26 -16.22 8.46
C LEU A 130 3.58 -17.06 9.69
N TYR A 131 4.47 -18.07 9.56
CA TYR A 131 4.84 -18.94 10.66
C TYR A 131 5.80 -18.28 11.65
N GLY A 132 6.69 -17.40 11.17
CA GLY A 132 7.67 -16.69 11.98
C GLY A 132 7.05 -15.67 12.94
N GLY A 133 5.98 -15.01 12.55
CA GLY A 133 5.19 -14.10 13.38
C GLY A 133 4.40 -14.79 14.51
N GLY A 134 4.82 -16.01 14.91
CA GLY A 134 4.19 -16.81 15.97
C GLY A 134 3.10 -17.75 15.46
N GLY A 135 3.00 -17.91 14.13
CA GLY A 135 2.00 -18.76 13.49
C GLY A 135 0.57 -18.20 13.57
N VAL A 136 -0.37 -19.02 13.15
CA VAL A 136 -1.82 -18.73 13.21
C VAL A 136 -2.32 -18.51 14.65
N GLY A 137 -1.47 -18.69 15.66
CA GLY A 137 -1.81 -18.58 17.08
C GLY A 137 -1.49 -17.21 17.72
N SER A 138 -0.57 -16.40 17.17
CA SER A 138 -0.18 -15.10 17.76
C SER A 138 -1.00 -13.92 17.24
N ALA A 139 -1.49 -13.99 16.00
CA ALA A 139 -2.44 -13.05 15.43
C ALA A 139 -3.63 -13.81 14.86
N PRO A 140 -4.86 -13.22 14.92
CA PRO A 140 -6.03 -13.89 14.36
C PRO A 140 -5.83 -14.12 12.85
N LEU A 141 -6.24 -15.30 12.34
CA LEU A 141 -6.15 -15.66 10.92
C LEU A 141 -6.71 -14.56 9.99
N ILE A 142 -7.73 -13.86 10.43
CA ILE A 142 -8.31 -12.73 9.67
C ILE A 142 -7.29 -11.63 9.41
N GLY A 143 -6.33 -11.37 10.33
CA GLY A 143 -5.28 -10.36 10.12
C GLY A 143 -4.37 -10.74 8.93
N TRP A 144 -4.01 -12.00 8.83
CA TRP A 144 -3.20 -12.52 7.72
C TRP A 144 -3.94 -12.52 6.38
N ILE A 145 -5.23 -12.93 6.39
CA ILE A 145 -6.11 -12.86 5.21
C ILE A 145 -6.21 -11.42 4.71
N LEU A 146 -6.41 -10.45 5.61
CA LEU A 146 -6.48 -9.03 5.26
C LEU A 146 -5.14 -8.50 4.76
N GLY A 147 -4.00 -8.98 5.30
CA GLY A 147 -2.66 -8.65 4.80
C GLY A 147 -2.44 -9.11 3.37
N LEU A 148 -2.81 -10.36 3.05
CA LEU A 148 -2.77 -10.87 1.67
C LEU A 148 -3.75 -10.14 0.76
N ALA A 149 -4.96 -9.80 1.25
CA ALA A 149 -5.93 -8.99 0.51
C ALA A 149 -5.38 -7.59 0.21
N THR A 150 -4.60 -7.00 1.13
CA THR A 150 -3.90 -5.73 0.92
C THR A 150 -2.91 -5.83 -0.24
N ALA A 151 -2.06 -6.86 -0.26
CA ALA A 151 -1.13 -7.10 -1.35
C ALA A 151 -1.84 -7.37 -2.68
N ALA A 152 -2.93 -8.14 -2.65
CA ALA A 152 -3.71 -8.48 -3.84
C ALA A 152 -4.45 -7.26 -4.44
N THR A 153 -5.06 -6.44 -3.60
CA THR A 153 -5.75 -5.21 -4.06
C THR A 153 -4.76 -4.18 -4.61
N TRP A 154 -3.58 -4.02 -3.98
CA TRP A 154 -2.51 -3.17 -4.49
C TRP A 154 -1.96 -3.66 -5.82
N ALA A 155 -1.71 -4.97 -5.95
CA ALA A 155 -1.28 -5.60 -7.19
C ALA A 155 -2.29 -5.41 -8.30
N SER A 156 -3.57 -5.65 -8.01
CA SER A 156 -4.67 -5.48 -8.97
C SER A 156 -4.79 -4.02 -9.43
N TYR A 157 -4.72 -3.07 -8.49
CA TYR A 157 -4.68 -1.64 -8.80
C TYR A 157 -3.53 -1.29 -9.75
N SER A 158 -2.33 -1.77 -9.44
CA SER A 158 -1.12 -1.47 -10.22
C SER A 158 -1.20 -1.99 -11.67
N VAL A 159 -1.80 -3.16 -11.89
CA VAL A 159 -1.98 -3.75 -13.22
C VAL A 159 -3.11 -3.05 -13.98
N LEU A 160 -4.25 -2.84 -13.33
CA LEU A 160 -5.43 -2.25 -13.97
C LEU A 160 -5.26 -0.75 -14.28
N LEU A 161 -4.33 -0.06 -13.61
CA LEU A 161 -4.00 1.34 -13.84
C LEU A 161 -3.29 1.56 -15.19
N ARG A 162 -2.46 0.60 -15.64
CA ARG A 162 -1.57 0.74 -16.81
C ARG A 162 -2.28 1.24 -18.07
N PRO A 163 -3.44 0.69 -18.50
CA PRO A 163 -4.11 1.16 -19.73
C PRO A 163 -4.55 2.62 -19.69
N LEU A 164 -4.88 3.14 -18.51
CA LEU A 164 -5.29 4.53 -18.34
C LEU A 164 -4.10 5.49 -18.32
N MET A 165 -2.92 5.05 -17.88
CA MET A 165 -1.69 5.84 -17.92
C MET A 165 -1.22 6.18 -19.33
N ALA A 166 -1.72 5.49 -20.36
CA ALA A 166 -1.50 5.86 -21.75
C ALA A 166 -2.31 7.12 -22.18
N ARG A 167 -3.32 7.52 -21.39
CA ARG A 167 -4.27 8.61 -21.74
C ARG A 167 -4.24 9.78 -20.76
N TYR A 168 -3.77 9.54 -19.56
CA TYR A 168 -3.72 10.52 -18.47
C TYR A 168 -2.34 10.51 -17.84
N SER A 169 -1.92 11.67 -17.32
CA SER A 169 -0.75 11.71 -16.44
C SER A 169 -0.99 10.85 -15.20
N ALA A 170 0.07 10.30 -14.66
CA ALA A 170 -0.01 9.47 -13.47
C ALA A 170 -0.55 10.25 -12.27
N GLU A 171 -0.19 11.54 -12.16
CA GLU A 171 -0.66 12.46 -11.11
C GLU A 171 -2.16 12.70 -11.19
N ARG A 172 -2.69 13.03 -12.38
CA ARG A 172 -4.12 13.27 -12.60
C ARG A 172 -4.94 12.03 -12.30
N LEU A 173 -4.48 10.88 -12.80
CA LEU A 173 -5.15 9.61 -12.58
C LEU A 173 -5.16 9.24 -11.10
N SER A 174 -4.03 9.42 -10.40
CA SER A 174 -3.93 9.18 -8.96
C SER A 174 -4.84 10.13 -8.17
N ALA A 175 -4.91 11.41 -8.53
CA ALA A 175 -5.82 12.35 -7.89
C ALA A 175 -7.29 11.94 -8.07
N ALA A 176 -7.69 11.55 -9.29
CA ALA A 176 -9.05 11.09 -9.57
C ALA A 176 -9.39 9.83 -8.77
N VAL A 177 -8.49 8.86 -8.73
CA VAL A 177 -8.67 7.59 -7.99
C VAL A 177 -8.70 7.84 -6.47
N LEU A 178 -7.82 8.70 -5.94
CA LEU A 178 -7.81 9.06 -4.53
C LEU A 178 -9.11 9.77 -4.11
N LEU A 179 -9.56 10.77 -4.87
CA LEU A 179 -10.81 11.48 -4.58
C LEU A 179 -12.02 10.53 -4.60
N THR A 180 -12.13 9.71 -5.65
CA THR A 180 -13.25 8.79 -5.81
C THR A 180 -13.24 7.70 -4.75
N GLY A 181 -12.05 7.13 -4.44
CA GLY A 181 -11.89 6.11 -3.41
C GLY A 181 -12.15 6.65 -2.00
N SER A 182 -11.75 7.89 -1.74
CA SER A 182 -12.09 8.57 -0.48
C SER A 182 -13.59 8.79 -0.35
N ALA A 183 -14.27 9.19 -1.43
CA ALA A 183 -15.72 9.33 -1.45
C ALA A 183 -16.45 8.01 -1.16
N MET A 184 -15.89 6.86 -1.64
CA MET A 184 -16.43 5.53 -1.30
C MET A 184 -16.17 5.15 0.16
N LEU A 185 -15.08 5.63 0.76
CA LEU A 185 -14.70 5.32 2.14
C LEU A 185 -15.59 6.07 3.15
N ILE A 186 -16.03 7.30 2.83
CA ILE A 186 -16.80 8.15 3.73
C ILE A 186 -18.06 7.46 4.25
N PRO A 187 -18.99 6.91 3.42
CA PRO A 187 -20.21 6.30 3.92
C PRO A 187 -19.98 5.17 4.93
N VAL A 188 -18.95 4.33 4.67
CA VAL A 188 -18.59 3.20 5.53
C VAL A 188 -17.94 3.67 6.83
N SER A 189 -17.36 4.86 6.83
CA SER A 189 -16.70 5.44 8.00
C SER A 189 -17.65 6.19 8.92
N LEU A 190 -18.85 6.55 8.48
CA LEU A 190 -19.79 7.38 9.24
C LEU A 190 -20.05 6.87 10.67
N PRO A 191 -20.30 5.57 10.93
CA PRO A 191 -20.47 5.09 12.29
C PRO A 191 -19.25 5.36 13.16
N GLN A 192 -18.06 5.01 12.69
CA GLN A 192 -16.81 5.21 13.44
C GLN A 192 -16.45 6.69 13.57
N LEU A 193 -16.77 7.54 12.60
CA LEU A 193 -16.60 8.99 12.69
C LEU A 193 -17.50 9.61 13.75
N ALA A 194 -18.74 9.12 13.86
CA ALA A 194 -19.71 9.59 14.86
C ALA A 194 -19.37 9.10 16.28
N GLU A 195 -18.85 7.88 16.41
CA GLU A 195 -18.44 7.29 17.69
C GLU A 195 -17.07 7.75 18.16
N GLN A 196 -16.25 8.33 17.28
CA GLN A 196 -14.90 8.77 17.59
C GLN A 196 -14.92 9.92 18.60
N ASP A 197 -14.38 9.68 19.77
CA ASP A 197 -14.04 10.76 20.70
C ASP A 197 -12.77 11.47 20.20
N TRP A 198 -12.93 12.63 19.60
CA TRP A 198 -11.85 13.41 19.01
C TRP A 198 -10.96 14.11 20.05
N GLY A 199 -11.37 14.19 21.31
CA GLY A 199 -10.56 14.71 22.42
C GLY A 199 -9.64 13.66 23.04
N ARG A 200 -9.91 12.38 22.80
CA ARG A 200 -9.16 11.26 23.42
C ARG A 200 -7.75 11.03 22.82
N PRO A 201 -7.53 11.19 21.50
CA PRO A 201 -6.22 10.93 20.90
C PRO A 201 -5.14 11.86 21.46
N SER A 202 -3.99 11.28 21.82
CA SER A 202 -2.84 12.04 22.26
C SER A 202 -2.26 12.92 21.15
N GLY A 203 -1.46 13.93 21.50
CA GLY A 203 -0.75 14.76 20.53
C GLY A 203 0.09 13.91 19.56
N ASN A 204 0.71 12.83 20.03
CA ASN A 204 1.47 11.91 19.17
C ASN A 204 0.57 11.13 18.19
N ALA A 205 -0.67 10.79 18.58
CA ALA A 205 -1.62 10.15 17.64
C ALA A 205 -2.05 11.13 16.54
N TRP A 206 -2.26 12.40 16.87
CA TRP A 206 -2.50 13.45 15.89
C TRP A 206 -1.29 13.69 14.98
N LEU A 207 -0.06 13.65 15.52
CA LEU A 207 1.16 13.71 14.71
C LEU A 207 1.28 12.51 13.76
N ALA A 208 0.91 11.31 14.20
CA ALA A 208 0.88 10.11 13.36
C ALA A 208 -0.14 10.23 12.22
N LEU A 209 -1.33 10.79 12.50
CA LEU A 209 -2.33 11.10 11.46
C LEU A 209 -1.77 12.13 10.46
N GLY A 210 -1.21 13.22 10.97
CA GLY A 210 -0.59 14.28 10.16
C GLY A 210 0.55 13.75 9.29
N TYR A 211 1.42 12.92 9.85
CA TYR A 211 2.48 12.23 9.11
C TYR A 211 1.91 11.37 7.99
N SER A 212 0.93 10.54 8.30
CA SER A 212 0.26 9.65 7.35
C SER A 212 -0.39 10.43 6.19
N LEU A 213 -0.97 11.58 6.48
CA LEU A 213 -1.64 12.44 5.50
C LEU A 213 -0.64 13.22 4.67
N VAL A 214 0.25 13.98 5.33
CA VAL A 214 1.13 14.92 4.63
C VAL A 214 2.30 14.20 3.99
N PHE A 215 3.06 13.45 4.78
CA PHE A 215 4.29 12.85 4.30
C PHE A 215 4.05 11.60 3.48
N SER A 216 3.23 10.66 3.98
CA SER A 216 3.03 9.38 3.29
C SER A 216 2.06 9.48 2.10
N LEU A 217 1.07 10.35 2.12
CA LEU A 217 0.12 10.44 1.01
C LEU A 217 0.47 11.60 0.08
N LEU A 218 0.66 12.83 0.57
CA LEU A 218 0.87 13.99 -0.28
C LEU A 218 2.32 14.07 -0.79
N VAL A 219 3.30 14.22 0.11
CA VAL A 219 4.71 14.44 -0.26
C VAL A 219 5.27 13.23 -1.01
N THR A 220 4.97 12.02 -0.54
CA THR A 220 5.50 10.81 -1.17
C THR A 220 4.96 10.60 -2.57
N ASN A 221 3.68 10.89 -2.85
CA ASN A 221 3.14 10.80 -4.21
C ASN A 221 3.83 11.80 -5.15
N VAL A 222 4.05 13.05 -4.72
CA VAL A 222 4.77 14.03 -5.53
C VAL A 222 6.20 13.55 -5.82
N LEU A 223 6.95 13.17 -4.78
CA LEU A 223 8.32 12.68 -4.94
C LEU A 223 8.40 11.40 -5.80
N TRP A 224 7.42 10.53 -5.68
CA TRP A 224 7.36 9.30 -6.46
C TRP A 224 7.21 9.56 -7.94
N PHE A 225 6.25 10.42 -8.33
CA PHE A 225 6.06 10.74 -9.74
C PHE A 225 7.21 11.57 -10.31
N ASP A 226 7.78 12.50 -9.56
CA ASP A 226 8.98 13.23 -9.96
C ASP A 226 10.18 12.26 -10.14
N ALA A 227 10.28 11.22 -9.29
CA ALA A 227 11.30 10.17 -9.45
C ALA A 227 11.07 9.34 -10.71
N ILE A 228 9.83 8.92 -10.99
CA ILE A 228 9.49 8.17 -12.20
C ILE A 228 9.83 8.99 -13.46
N HIS A 229 9.53 10.29 -13.48
CA HIS A 229 9.87 11.15 -14.58
C HIS A 229 11.38 11.28 -14.80
N SER A 230 12.17 11.28 -13.71
CA SER A 230 13.62 11.50 -13.80
C SER A 230 14.43 10.24 -14.13
N VAL A 231 14.07 9.08 -13.54
CA VAL A 231 14.87 7.83 -13.70
C VAL A 231 14.12 6.69 -14.38
N GLY A 232 12.83 6.86 -14.64
CA GLY A 232 11.94 5.87 -15.22
C GLY A 232 11.34 4.91 -14.16
N ALA A 233 10.13 4.40 -14.47
CA ALA A 233 9.35 3.56 -13.54
C ALA A 233 10.09 2.27 -13.15
N ALA A 234 10.75 1.60 -14.10
CA ALA A 234 11.46 0.35 -13.85
C ALA A 234 12.59 0.50 -12.81
N ARG A 235 13.36 1.59 -12.89
CA ARG A 235 14.43 1.87 -11.92
C ARG A 235 13.87 2.33 -10.58
N ALA A 236 12.82 3.16 -10.59
CA ALA A 236 12.18 3.64 -9.37
C ALA A 236 11.61 2.48 -8.53
N THR A 237 10.92 1.53 -9.15
CA THR A 237 10.28 0.40 -8.45
C THR A 237 11.27 -0.56 -7.79
N VAL A 238 12.55 -0.60 -8.21
CA VAL A 238 13.58 -1.41 -7.53
C VAL A 238 13.76 -0.98 -6.07
N PHE A 239 13.64 0.31 -5.78
CA PHE A 239 13.79 0.82 -4.43
C PHE A 239 12.67 0.35 -3.48
N LEU A 240 11.48 0.04 -4.00
CA LEU A 240 10.37 -0.47 -3.19
C LEU A 240 10.66 -1.85 -2.57
N TYR A 241 11.65 -2.59 -3.09
CA TYR A 241 12.08 -3.84 -2.46
C TYR A 241 12.74 -3.64 -1.09
N LEU A 242 13.17 -2.43 -0.77
CA LEU A 242 13.68 -2.08 0.56
C LEU A 242 12.54 -1.84 1.56
N GLU A 243 11.32 -1.56 1.09
CA GLU A 243 10.19 -1.16 1.93
C GLU A 243 9.87 -2.18 3.04
N PRO A 244 9.79 -3.50 2.79
CA PRO A 244 9.49 -4.48 3.84
C PRO A 244 10.49 -4.43 5.01
N PHE A 245 11.78 -4.28 4.68
CA PHE A 245 12.84 -4.19 5.69
C PHE A 245 12.78 -2.88 6.47
N CYS A 246 12.55 -1.76 5.77
CA CYS A 246 12.39 -0.47 6.41
C CYS A 246 11.15 -0.46 7.34
N VAL A 247 10.02 -1.05 6.92
CA VAL A 247 8.83 -1.19 7.78
C VAL A 247 9.17 -1.98 9.04
N ALA A 248 9.83 -3.14 8.88
CA ALA A 248 10.19 -4.00 10.02
C ALA A 248 11.12 -3.27 11.00
N VAL A 249 12.18 -2.64 10.50
CA VAL A 249 13.14 -1.90 11.36
C VAL A 249 12.45 -0.72 12.06
N ILE A 250 11.63 0.07 11.36
CA ILE A 250 10.93 1.21 11.95
C ILE A 250 9.92 0.73 13.01
N ALA A 251 9.16 -0.34 12.73
CA ALA A 251 8.20 -0.90 13.69
C ALA A 251 8.91 -1.45 14.94
N MET A 252 10.05 -2.11 14.79
CA MET A 252 10.86 -2.58 15.93
C MET A 252 11.34 -1.40 16.81
N VAL A 253 11.88 -0.36 16.18
CA VAL A 253 12.46 0.78 16.91
C VAL A 253 11.39 1.66 17.56
N VAL A 254 10.30 1.93 16.86
CA VAL A 254 9.27 2.91 17.27
C VAL A 254 8.16 2.26 18.10
N LEU A 255 7.74 1.04 17.76
CA LEU A 255 6.62 0.36 18.41
C LEU A 255 7.07 -0.76 19.36
N GLY A 256 8.36 -1.13 19.34
CA GLY A 256 8.85 -2.30 20.06
C GLY A 256 8.30 -3.63 19.50
N GLU A 257 7.85 -3.66 18.25
CA GLU A 257 7.38 -4.90 17.63
C GLU A 257 8.55 -5.89 17.53
N HIS A 258 8.29 -7.14 17.88
CA HIS A 258 9.29 -8.19 17.77
C HIS A 258 9.18 -8.84 16.39
N VAL A 259 10.30 -8.86 15.67
CA VAL A 259 10.43 -9.53 14.37
C VAL A 259 11.35 -10.73 14.54
N SER A 260 10.83 -11.93 14.37
CA SER A 260 11.57 -13.17 14.51
C SER A 260 12.57 -13.38 13.37
N ALA A 261 13.57 -14.25 13.60
CA ALA A 261 14.50 -14.63 12.55
C ALA A 261 13.81 -15.26 11.32
N ALA A 262 12.72 -16.03 11.55
CA ALA A 262 11.95 -16.64 10.46
C ALA A 262 11.22 -15.60 9.60
N GLU A 263 10.72 -14.50 10.18
CA GLU A 263 10.12 -13.39 9.43
C GLU A 263 11.18 -12.68 8.58
N TRP A 264 12.38 -12.43 9.12
CA TRP A 264 13.48 -11.87 8.35
C TRP A 264 13.88 -12.77 7.17
N VAL A 265 14.06 -14.07 7.43
CA VAL A 265 14.38 -15.06 6.38
C VAL A 265 13.24 -15.10 5.35
N GLY A 266 12.00 -15.13 5.79
CA GLY A 266 10.82 -15.10 4.92
C GLY A 266 10.78 -13.87 4.01
N GLY A 267 11.05 -12.68 4.55
CA GLY A 267 11.17 -11.43 3.77
C GLY A 267 12.27 -11.51 2.70
N VAL A 268 13.45 -12.02 3.06
CA VAL A 268 14.56 -12.23 2.10
C VAL A 268 14.17 -13.24 1.01
N VAL A 269 13.51 -14.35 1.37
CA VAL A 269 13.04 -15.37 0.43
C VAL A 269 11.98 -14.82 -0.53
N ILE A 270 11.05 -13.99 -0.04
CA ILE A 270 10.08 -13.30 -0.93
C ILE A 270 10.82 -12.47 -1.96
N LEU A 271 11.78 -11.63 -1.52
CA LEU A 271 12.55 -10.78 -2.44
C LEU A 271 13.38 -11.59 -3.45
N ALA A 272 13.99 -12.69 -3.00
CA ALA A 272 14.70 -13.60 -3.90
C ALA A 272 13.77 -14.17 -4.97
N GLY A 273 12.57 -14.60 -4.59
CA GLY A 273 11.54 -15.07 -5.52
C GLY A 273 11.13 -14.02 -6.55
N VAL A 274 10.92 -12.76 -6.10
CA VAL A 274 10.62 -11.63 -7.00
C VAL A 274 11.76 -11.39 -7.99
N LEU A 275 13.01 -11.40 -7.53
CA LEU A 275 14.18 -11.19 -8.39
C LEU A 275 14.37 -12.34 -9.42
N VAL A 276 14.10 -13.60 -9.02
CA VAL A 276 14.13 -14.75 -9.93
C VAL A 276 13.01 -14.62 -10.99
N ALA A 277 11.82 -14.25 -10.59
CA ALA A 277 10.69 -14.04 -11.50
C ALA A 277 11.02 -12.97 -12.56
N ARG A 278 11.61 -11.84 -12.16
CA ARG A 278 11.95 -10.72 -13.08
C ARG A 278 13.06 -11.03 -14.10
N ARG A 279 14.00 -11.92 -13.77
CA ARG A 279 15.06 -12.31 -14.72
C ARG A 279 14.56 -13.23 -15.86
N GLY A 280 13.29 -13.57 -15.84
CA GLY A 280 12.62 -14.36 -16.88
C GLY A 280 11.87 -13.51 -17.93
N GLU A 281 11.83 -12.18 -17.73
CA GLU A 281 11.30 -11.18 -18.66
C GLU A 281 12.44 -10.67 -19.56
#